data_ab9528e2044c6542dbcbed39413903cc
#
_entry.id   ab9528e2044c6542dbcbed39413903cc
#
_cell.length_a   1.000
_cell.length_b   1.000
_cell.length_c   1.000
_cell.angle_alpha   90.00
_cell.angle_beta   90.00
_cell.angle_gamma   90.00
#
_symmetry.space_group_name_H-M   'P 1'
#
loop_
_entity.id
_entity.type
_entity.pdbx_description
1 polymer ?
#
loop_
_entity_poly.entity_id
_entity_poly.type
_entity_poly.pdbx_seq_one_letter_code
_entity_poly.pdbx_strand_id
1 'polypeptide(L)'
;NAGPLPPTHWVQDPEVGGGRIIGEACHFVDFMQAICGARPISVHAARIGSHTSGMADDQSLISLTFNDGSIGTVVYTAGGDTGLAKERFEAFGDGKAVTLDDFTVTEFYAQGKRSKYKTNVRDKGFEQEMRMFTASVTQGAEPAMRFDEIYAVTRACLLAAGGLKTGAVYDV
;
A
#
# COMPACT_ATOMS: atom_id res chain seq x y z
N ASN A 1 2.09 9.11 5.47
CA ASN A 1 3.05 9.88 6.27
C ASN A 1 3.84 8.96 7.21
N ALA A 2 4.91 8.33 6.69
CA ALA A 2 5.61 7.24 7.39
C ALA A 2 6.59 7.75 8.49
N GLY A 3 6.97 9.01 8.44
CA GLY A 3 8.01 9.58 9.30
C GLY A 3 9.44 9.25 8.83
N PRO A 4 10.41 10.07 9.23
CA PRO A 4 11.80 9.92 8.82
C PRO A 4 12.46 8.69 9.48
N LEU A 5 13.35 8.05 8.75
CA LEU A 5 14.27 7.03 9.28
C LEU A 5 15.72 7.49 9.06
N PRO A 6 16.65 7.12 9.95
CA PRO A 6 18.05 7.43 9.73
C PRO A 6 18.57 6.74 8.45
N PRO A 7 19.53 7.35 7.73
CA PRO A 7 20.11 6.77 6.52
C PRO A 7 20.74 5.39 6.73
N THR A 8 21.14 5.09 7.96
CA THR A 8 21.73 3.80 8.35
C THR A 8 20.69 2.71 8.69
N HIS A 9 19.41 3.03 8.60
CA HIS A 9 18.36 2.05 8.84
C HIS A 9 18.37 0.99 7.74
N TRP A 10 18.23 -0.28 8.11
CA TRP A 10 18.34 -1.43 7.20
C TRP A 10 17.43 -1.33 5.96
N VAL A 11 16.25 -0.72 6.10
CA VAL A 11 15.30 -0.54 5.00
C VAL A 11 15.84 0.40 3.90
N GLN A 12 16.78 1.30 4.25
CA GLN A 12 17.42 2.22 3.30
C GLN A 12 18.55 1.57 2.51
N ASP A 13 19.04 0.42 2.96
CA ASP A 13 20.07 -0.35 2.26
C ASP A 13 19.42 -1.11 1.09
N PRO A 14 19.81 -0.83 -0.17
CA PRO A 14 19.20 -1.47 -1.33
C PRO A 14 19.48 -2.98 -1.42
N GLU A 15 20.56 -3.47 -0.80
CA GLU A 15 20.94 -4.89 -0.80
C GLU A 15 20.23 -5.68 0.32
N VAL A 16 19.82 -5.01 1.40
CA VAL A 16 19.22 -5.65 2.57
C VAL A 16 17.71 -5.42 2.62
N GLY A 17 17.29 -4.16 2.56
CA GLY A 17 15.88 -3.76 2.73
C GLY A 17 15.16 -3.41 1.43
N GLY A 18 15.91 -3.15 0.34
CA GLY A 18 15.34 -2.81 -0.95
C GLY A 18 14.66 -1.45 -1.05
N GLY A 19 14.69 -0.64 0.02
CA GLY A 19 14.04 0.67 0.09
C GLY A 19 12.60 0.65 0.62
N ARG A 20 12.01 1.82 0.74
CA ARG A 20 10.68 2.01 1.34
C ARG A 20 9.53 1.46 0.49
N ILE A 21 9.67 1.43 -0.83
CA ILE A 21 8.63 0.85 -1.70
C ILE A 21 8.50 -0.64 -1.41
N ILE A 22 9.62 -1.35 -1.36
CA ILE A 22 9.65 -2.79 -1.11
C ILE A 22 9.30 -3.09 0.34
N GLY A 23 9.88 -2.34 1.30
CA GLY A 23 9.75 -2.63 2.72
C GLY A 23 8.44 -2.17 3.35
N GLU A 24 7.77 -1.16 2.78
CA GLU A 24 6.58 -0.57 3.41
C GLU A 24 5.44 -0.24 2.44
N ALA A 25 5.70 0.40 1.29
CA ALA A 25 4.62 0.80 0.38
C ALA A 25 3.89 -0.40 -0.25
N CYS A 26 4.53 -1.58 -0.28
CA CYS A 26 3.94 -2.84 -0.72
C CYS A 26 2.63 -3.18 0.02
N HIS A 27 2.52 -2.84 1.30
CA HIS A 27 1.28 -3.04 2.06
C HIS A 27 0.09 -2.27 1.50
N PHE A 28 0.33 -1.07 0.96
CA PHE A 28 -0.74 -0.26 0.36
C PHE A 28 -1.11 -0.75 -1.04
N VAL A 29 -0.16 -1.29 -1.80
CA VAL A 29 -0.43 -1.95 -3.09
C VAL A 29 -1.28 -3.19 -2.89
N ASP A 30 -0.92 -4.02 -1.91
CA ASP A 30 -1.70 -5.21 -1.51
C ASP A 30 -3.10 -4.83 -1.02
N PHE A 31 -3.20 -3.82 -0.17
CA PHE A 31 -4.49 -3.32 0.33
C PHE A 31 -5.40 -2.83 -0.81
N MET A 32 -4.86 -2.11 -1.81
CA MET A 32 -5.63 -1.70 -2.98
C MET A 32 -6.07 -2.91 -3.81
N GLN A 33 -5.20 -3.90 -4.04
CA GLN A 33 -5.56 -5.15 -4.70
C GLN A 33 -6.73 -5.84 -3.98
N ALA A 34 -6.67 -5.94 -2.66
CA ALA A 34 -7.75 -6.54 -1.85
C ALA A 34 -9.06 -5.76 -1.97
N ILE A 35 -9.02 -4.42 -1.96
CA ILE A 35 -10.22 -3.58 -2.10
C ILE A 35 -10.83 -3.67 -3.50
N CYS A 36 -10.01 -3.69 -4.55
CA CYS A 36 -10.49 -3.82 -5.93
C CYS A 36 -10.96 -5.25 -6.24
N GLY A 37 -10.44 -6.26 -5.54
CA GLY A 37 -10.60 -7.66 -5.91
C GLY A 37 -9.94 -8.00 -7.25
N ALA A 38 -8.94 -7.23 -7.66
CA ALA A 38 -8.33 -7.24 -8.98
C ALA A 38 -6.82 -7.05 -8.88
N ARG A 39 -6.04 -7.67 -9.77
CA ARG A 39 -4.58 -7.60 -9.75
C ARG A 39 -4.07 -6.37 -10.50
N PRO A 40 -2.97 -5.76 -10.04
CA PRO A 40 -2.31 -4.71 -10.81
C PRO A 40 -1.76 -5.28 -12.12
N ILE A 41 -1.96 -4.54 -13.21
CA ILE A 41 -1.46 -4.86 -14.55
C ILE A 41 -0.51 -3.82 -15.10
N SER A 42 -0.48 -2.62 -14.51
CA SER A 42 0.43 -1.55 -14.90
C SER A 42 0.82 -0.71 -13.69
N VAL A 43 2.05 -0.25 -13.66
CA VAL A 43 2.58 0.58 -12.59
C VAL A 43 3.46 1.70 -13.13
N HIS A 44 3.30 2.89 -12.56
CA HIS A 44 4.18 4.05 -12.75
C HIS A 44 4.58 4.58 -11.37
N ALA A 45 5.84 4.99 -11.21
CA ALA A 45 6.30 5.62 -9.98
C ALA A 45 7.08 6.90 -10.27
N ALA A 46 6.87 7.90 -9.42
CA ALA A 46 7.61 9.15 -9.41
C ALA A 46 8.07 9.48 -8.00
N ARG A 47 9.13 10.28 -7.86
CA ARG A 47 9.65 10.72 -6.57
C ARG A 47 9.84 12.23 -6.51
N ILE A 48 9.82 12.78 -5.30
CA ILE A 48 10.12 14.19 -5.04
C ILE A 48 11.64 14.35 -4.84
N GLY A 49 12.19 15.45 -5.35
CA GLY A 49 13.55 15.91 -5.06
C GLY A 49 14.61 15.48 -6.04
N SER A 50 15.77 16.14 -5.92
CA SER A 50 16.95 15.82 -6.72
C SER A 50 17.63 14.58 -6.13
N HIS A 51 18.30 13.82 -6.99
CA HIS A 51 18.96 12.53 -6.72
C HIS A 51 20.11 12.56 -5.70
N THR A 52 20.32 13.66 -4.97
CA THR A 52 21.52 13.92 -4.16
C THR A 52 21.35 13.62 -2.68
N SER A 53 20.14 13.43 -2.17
CA SER A 53 19.92 12.95 -0.80
C SER A 53 19.71 11.44 -0.84
N GLY A 54 20.42 10.69 0.00
CA GLY A 54 20.37 9.22 0.04
C GLY A 54 19.03 8.58 0.43
N MET A 55 17.92 9.31 0.30
CA MET A 55 16.54 8.88 0.57
C MET A 55 15.74 8.80 -0.74
N ALA A 56 16.16 7.90 -1.63
CA ALA A 56 15.69 7.88 -3.02
C ALA A 56 14.18 7.58 -3.18
N ASP A 57 13.56 6.84 -2.26
CA ASP A 57 12.15 6.41 -2.33
C ASP A 57 11.29 6.81 -1.12
N ASP A 58 11.83 7.58 -0.19
CA ASP A 58 11.14 8.04 1.02
C ASP A 58 9.99 9.02 0.73
N GLN A 59 9.95 9.58 -0.47
CA GLN A 59 8.90 10.47 -0.93
C GLN A 59 8.55 10.13 -2.37
N SER A 60 7.61 9.22 -2.52
CA SER A 60 7.23 8.68 -3.81
C SER A 60 5.72 8.65 -4.01
N LEU A 61 5.32 8.67 -5.28
CA LEU A 61 3.98 8.42 -5.75
C LEU A 61 4.01 7.17 -6.61
N ILE A 62 3.11 6.22 -6.35
CA ILE A 62 2.95 5.02 -7.14
C ILE A 62 1.53 5.01 -7.70
N SER A 63 1.38 4.97 -9.01
CA SER A 63 0.10 4.86 -9.70
C SER A 63 -0.04 3.47 -10.31
N LEU A 64 -1.20 2.86 -10.14
CA LEU A 64 -1.52 1.50 -10.55
C LEU A 64 -2.79 1.48 -11.40
N THR A 65 -2.81 0.60 -12.40
CA THR A 65 -4.02 0.17 -13.08
C THR A 65 -4.24 -1.30 -12.79
N PHE A 66 -5.49 -1.68 -12.50
CA PHE A 66 -5.88 -3.05 -12.20
C PHE A 66 -6.60 -3.70 -13.40
N ASN A 67 -6.64 -5.03 -13.44
CA ASN A 67 -7.18 -5.77 -14.57
C ASN A 67 -8.72 -5.66 -14.75
N ASP A 68 -9.43 -5.12 -13.76
CA ASP A 68 -10.86 -4.76 -13.83
C ASP A 68 -11.11 -3.32 -14.30
N GLY A 69 -10.03 -2.57 -14.60
CA GLY A 69 -10.08 -1.15 -14.98
C GLY A 69 -10.02 -0.18 -13.81
N SER A 70 -9.98 -0.66 -12.57
CA SER A 70 -9.75 0.20 -11.39
C SER A 70 -8.38 0.86 -11.45
N ILE A 71 -8.26 2.04 -10.87
CA ILE A 71 -7.01 2.77 -10.72
C ILE A 71 -6.75 3.09 -9.26
N GLY A 72 -5.50 3.12 -8.86
CA GLY A 72 -5.12 3.48 -7.49
C GLY A 72 -3.81 4.26 -7.44
N THR A 73 -3.65 5.04 -6.38
CA THR A 73 -2.43 5.82 -6.16
C THR A 73 -2.01 5.73 -4.70
N VAL A 74 -0.75 5.41 -4.48
CA VAL A 74 -0.09 5.52 -3.17
C VAL A 74 0.74 6.80 -3.16
N VAL A 75 0.47 7.68 -2.22
CA VAL A 75 1.36 8.81 -1.89
C VAL A 75 2.13 8.43 -0.62
N TYR A 76 3.36 7.99 -0.79
CA TYR A 76 4.23 7.61 0.31
C TYR A 76 5.18 8.75 0.65
N THR A 77 5.12 9.27 1.88
CA THR A 77 5.96 10.39 2.32
C THR A 77 6.55 10.11 3.70
N ALA A 78 7.83 10.39 3.86
CA ALA A 78 8.53 10.32 5.16
C ALA A 78 8.91 11.71 5.71
N GLY A 79 8.67 12.78 4.94
CA GLY A 79 9.05 14.15 5.30
C GLY A 79 7.94 14.99 5.91
N GLY A 80 6.77 14.40 6.21
CA GLY A 80 5.65 15.11 6.83
C GLY A 80 5.80 15.24 8.34
N ASP A 81 4.99 16.14 8.92
CA ASP A 81 4.91 16.32 10.38
C ASP A 81 4.27 15.07 11.03
N THR A 82 4.90 14.59 12.09
CA THR A 82 4.45 13.39 12.84
C THR A 82 3.16 13.60 13.63
N GLY A 83 2.67 14.81 13.78
CA GLY A 83 1.35 15.11 14.31
C GLY A 83 0.20 14.74 13.38
N LEU A 84 0.48 14.57 12.07
CA LEU A 84 -0.48 14.02 11.13
C LEU A 84 -0.49 12.49 11.21
N ALA A 85 -1.67 11.90 11.29
CA ALA A 85 -1.84 10.44 11.31
C ALA A 85 -1.08 9.75 10.17
N LYS A 86 -0.54 8.56 10.48
CA LYS A 86 0.37 7.86 9.56
C LYS A 86 -0.32 7.41 8.28
N GLU A 87 -1.53 6.86 8.41
CA GLU A 87 -2.17 6.15 7.31
C GLU A 87 -3.57 6.71 7.04
N ARG A 88 -3.83 7.01 5.78
CA ARG A 88 -5.13 7.43 5.28
C ARG A 88 -5.43 6.75 3.97
N PHE A 89 -6.67 6.31 3.81
CA PHE A 89 -7.14 5.69 2.59
C PHE A 89 -8.51 6.26 2.19
N GLU A 90 -8.73 6.39 0.89
CA GLU A 90 -10.01 6.76 0.30
C GLU A 90 -10.29 5.87 -0.91
N ALA A 91 -11.52 5.42 -1.07
CA ALA A 91 -11.96 4.73 -2.27
C ALA A 91 -13.31 5.26 -2.73
N PHE A 92 -13.50 5.27 -4.05
CA PHE A 92 -14.69 5.77 -4.73
C PHE A 92 -15.11 4.78 -5.81
N GLY A 93 -16.38 4.39 -5.84
CA GLY A 93 -16.93 3.49 -6.86
C GLY A 93 -18.42 3.29 -6.67
N ASP A 94 -19.13 2.99 -7.75
CA ASP A 94 -20.57 2.65 -7.75
C ASP A 94 -21.46 3.61 -6.96
N GLY A 95 -21.18 4.92 -7.02
CA GLY A 95 -21.92 5.93 -6.27
C GLY A 95 -21.71 5.87 -4.75
N LYS A 96 -20.64 5.23 -4.31
CA LYS A 96 -20.23 5.09 -2.91
C LYS A 96 -18.84 5.66 -2.70
N ALA A 97 -18.54 6.05 -1.47
CA ALA A 97 -17.19 6.37 -1.04
C ALA A 97 -16.92 5.77 0.34
N VAL A 98 -15.66 5.47 0.59
CA VAL A 98 -15.17 5.07 1.91
C VAL A 98 -13.90 5.84 2.23
N THR A 99 -13.76 6.25 3.48
CA THR A 99 -12.52 6.80 4.01
C THR A 99 -12.08 5.98 5.22
N LEU A 100 -10.80 5.73 5.33
CA LEU A 100 -10.17 5.10 6.49
C LEU A 100 -9.09 6.03 7.02
N ASP A 101 -9.15 6.35 8.31
CA ASP A 101 -8.18 7.18 9.00
C ASP A 101 -7.51 6.38 10.10
N ASP A 102 -6.22 6.14 9.91
CA ASP A 102 -5.28 5.51 10.86
C ASP A 102 -5.77 4.18 11.48
N PHE A 103 -6.55 3.41 10.73
CA PHE A 103 -7.19 2.15 11.18
C PHE A 103 -8.05 2.29 12.45
N THR A 104 -8.49 3.51 12.75
CA THR A 104 -9.33 3.81 13.92
C THR A 104 -10.70 4.35 13.53
N VAL A 105 -10.82 5.00 12.38
CA VAL A 105 -12.07 5.58 11.90
C VAL A 105 -12.31 5.18 10.46
N THR A 106 -13.45 4.55 10.20
CA THR A 106 -13.94 4.27 8.85
C THR A 106 -15.28 4.96 8.64
N GLU A 107 -15.41 5.68 7.52
CA GLU A 107 -16.65 6.33 7.15
C GLU A 107 -17.11 5.84 5.77
N PHE A 108 -18.39 5.49 5.67
CA PHE A 108 -19.02 5.07 4.42
C PHE A 108 -20.06 6.11 3.99
N TYR A 109 -20.06 6.40 2.71
CA TYR A 109 -20.99 7.31 2.08
C TYR A 109 -21.71 6.58 0.94
N ALA A 110 -23.04 6.56 1.00
CA ALA A 110 -23.89 5.97 -0.03
C ALA A 110 -25.26 6.64 -0.02
N GLN A 111 -25.83 6.94 -1.18
CA GLN A 111 -27.18 7.52 -1.32
C GLN A 111 -27.39 8.80 -0.48
N GLY A 112 -26.37 9.67 -0.41
CA GLY A 112 -26.41 10.89 0.39
C GLY A 112 -26.35 10.68 1.92
N LYS A 113 -26.18 9.45 2.38
CA LYS A 113 -26.05 9.10 3.80
C LYS A 113 -24.61 8.78 4.17
N ARG A 114 -24.27 9.07 5.42
CA ARG A 114 -22.97 8.74 6.03
C ARG A 114 -23.18 7.78 7.19
N SER A 115 -22.39 6.73 7.25
CA SER A 115 -22.20 5.90 8.43
C SER A 115 -20.74 5.94 8.89
N LYS A 116 -20.52 5.81 10.19
CA LYS A 116 -19.20 5.92 10.81
C LYS A 116 -18.98 4.76 11.75
N TYR A 117 -17.84 4.11 11.58
CA TYR A 117 -17.31 3.11 12.50
C TYR A 117 -16.06 3.69 13.16
N LYS A 118 -15.95 3.53 14.48
CA LYS A 118 -14.80 4.00 15.25
C LYS A 118 -14.35 2.95 16.25
N THR A 119 -13.04 2.71 16.32
CA THR A 119 -12.41 1.87 17.34
C THR A 119 -11.47 2.71 18.20
N ASN A 120 -11.23 2.26 19.43
CA ASN A 120 -10.23 2.87 20.32
C ASN A 120 -8.84 2.21 20.17
N VAL A 121 -8.77 1.11 19.42
CA VAL A 121 -7.54 0.36 19.18
C VAL A 121 -7.30 0.33 17.68
N ARG A 122 -6.06 0.59 17.28
CA ARG A 122 -5.62 0.45 15.89
C ARG A 122 -5.52 -1.03 15.57
N ASP A 123 -6.53 -1.55 14.85
CA ASP A 123 -6.56 -2.95 14.41
C ASP A 123 -6.12 -3.04 12.96
N LYS A 124 -4.98 -3.67 12.73
CA LYS A 124 -4.39 -3.92 11.41
C LYS A 124 -4.61 -5.36 10.91
N GLY A 125 -5.44 -6.12 11.61
CA GLY A 125 -5.83 -7.46 11.18
C GLY A 125 -4.83 -8.58 11.50
N PHE A 126 -3.76 -8.34 12.26
CA PHE A 126 -2.72 -9.35 12.54
C PHE A 126 -3.28 -10.63 13.18
N GLU A 127 -4.24 -10.51 14.09
CA GLU A 127 -4.85 -11.69 14.71
C GLU A 127 -5.61 -12.52 13.68
N GLN A 128 -6.37 -11.87 12.81
CA GLN A 128 -7.13 -12.53 11.76
C GLN A 128 -6.20 -13.19 10.73
N GLU A 129 -5.13 -12.52 10.34
CA GLU A 129 -4.09 -13.06 9.45
C GLU A 129 -3.51 -14.35 10.02
N MET A 130 -3.09 -14.34 11.28
CA MET A 130 -2.54 -15.52 11.94
C MET A 130 -3.55 -16.68 12.08
N ARG A 131 -4.81 -16.36 12.33
CA ARG A 131 -5.89 -17.38 12.36
C ARG A 131 -6.08 -18.03 10.98
N MET A 132 -6.15 -17.24 9.93
CA MET A 132 -6.32 -17.74 8.55
C MET A 132 -5.12 -18.57 8.10
N PHE A 133 -3.91 -18.10 8.37
CA PHE A 133 -2.68 -18.84 8.09
C PHE A 133 -2.66 -20.19 8.82
N THR A 134 -2.95 -20.19 10.12
CA THR A 134 -2.99 -21.43 10.92
C THR A 134 -4.03 -22.41 10.40
N ALA A 135 -5.23 -21.93 10.05
CA ALA A 135 -6.29 -22.77 9.48
C ALA A 135 -5.88 -23.36 8.13
N SER A 136 -5.22 -22.59 7.27
CA SER A 136 -4.72 -23.09 5.98
C SER A 136 -3.70 -24.22 6.16
N VAL A 137 -2.79 -24.10 7.13
CA VAL A 137 -1.76 -25.12 7.40
C VAL A 137 -2.34 -26.36 8.08
N THR A 138 -3.22 -26.19 9.08
CA THR A 138 -3.65 -27.30 9.94
C THR A 138 -4.92 -28.01 9.48
N GLN A 139 -5.76 -27.30 8.71
CA GLN A 139 -7.09 -27.78 8.28
C GLN A 139 -7.23 -27.88 6.76
N GLY A 140 -6.19 -27.51 6.00
CA GLY A 140 -6.25 -27.45 4.55
C GLY A 140 -7.23 -26.37 4.02
N ALA A 141 -7.50 -25.33 4.79
CA ALA A 141 -8.31 -24.21 4.33
C ALA A 141 -7.58 -23.42 3.24
N GLU A 142 -8.35 -22.72 2.39
CA GLU A 142 -7.76 -21.84 1.39
C GLU A 142 -6.88 -20.76 2.06
N PRO A 143 -5.72 -20.43 1.49
CA PRO A 143 -4.87 -19.37 2.02
C PRO A 143 -5.57 -18.01 1.92
N ALA A 144 -5.27 -17.11 2.86
CA ALA A 144 -5.81 -15.75 2.87
C ALA A 144 -5.48 -14.95 1.60
N MET A 145 -4.30 -15.22 1.03
CA MET A 145 -3.83 -14.65 -0.23
C MET A 145 -3.32 -15.77 -1.13
N ARG A 146 -3.68 -15.71 -2.38
CA ARG A 146 -3.21 -16.66 -3.39
C ARG A 146 -1.80 -16.28 -3.84
N PHE A 147 -1.03 -17.26 -4.28
CA PHE A 147 0.33 -17.02 -4.77
C PHE A 147 0.38 -16.00 -5.93
N ASP A 148 -0.55 -16.09 -6.88
CA ASP A 148 -0.62 -15.16 -8.01
C ASP A 148 -0.93 -13.71 -7.60
N GLU A 149 -1.66 -13.51 -6.51
CA GLU A 149 -1.92 -12.19 -5.92
C GLU A 149 -0.66 -11.62 -5.25
N ILE A 150 0.03 -12.44 -4.46
CA ILE A 150 1.31 -12.07 -3.82
C ILE A 150 2.36 -11.73 -4.89
N TYR A 151 2.44 -12.56 -5.94
CA TYR A 151 3.37 -12.33 -7.04
C TYR A 151 3.11 -11.00 -7.76
N ALA A 152 1.85 -10.70 -8.08
CA ALA A 152 1.48 -9.47 -8.78
C ALA A 152 1.83 -8.22 -7.96
N VAL A 153 1.53 -8.20 -6.66
CA VAL A 153 1.89 -7.09 -5.76
C VAL A 153 3.40 -6.93 -5.67
N THR A 154 4.14 -8.04 -5.46
CA THR A 154 5.59 -8.01 -5.35
C THR A 154 6.22 -7.48 -6.64
N ARG A 155 5.78 -7.99 -7.79
CA ARG A 155 6.26 -7.55 -9.10
C ARG A 155 5.97 -6.06 -9.34
N ALA A 156 4.76 -5.59 -9.03
CA ALA A 156 4.40 -4.18 -9.14
C ALA A 156 5.32 -3.29 -8.30
N CYS A 157 5.63 -3.69 -7.07
CA CYS A 157 6.54 -2.95 -6.19
C CYS A 157 7.98 -2.92 -6.70
N LEU A 158 8.50 -4.05 -7.20
CA LEU A 158 9.84 -4.11 -7.80
C LEU A 158 9.94 -3.22 -9.04
N LEU A 159 8.94 -3.24 -9.91
CA LEU A 159 8.87 -2.38 -11.09
C LEU A 159 8.70 -0.90 -10.71
N ALA A 160 7.90 -0.58 -9.68
CA ALA A 160 7.78 0.77 -9.15
C ALA A 160 9.12 1.31 -8.64
N ALA A 161 9.86 0.52 -7.85
CA ALA A 161 11.18 0.90 -7.35
C ALA A 161 12.18 1.13 -8.48
N GLY A 162 12.19 0.27 -9.51
CA GLY A 162 12.96 0.48 -10.73
C GLY A 162 12.52 1.72 -11.51
N GLY A 163 11.22 1.96 -11.56
CA GLY A 163 10.58 3.08 -12.25
C GLY A 163 10.96 4.46 -11.72
N LEU A 164 11.30 4.57 -10.44
CA LEU A 164 11.79 5.84 -9.86
C LEU A 164 13.02 6.41 -10.58
N LYS A 165 13.79 5.58 -11.25
CA LYS A 165 14.98 6.00 -11.99
C LYS A 165 14.68 6.41 -13.43
N THR A 166 13.65 5.85 -14.02
CA THR A 166 13.35 5.98 -15.45
C THR A 166 12.13 6.86 -15.74
N GLY A 167 11.19 6.96 -14.78
CA GLY A 167 9.88 7.61 -15.01
C GLY A 167 8.99 6.83 -16.00
N ALA A 168 9.32 5.58 -16.32
CA ALA A 168 8.55 4.78 -17.26
C ALA A 168 7.33 4.13 -16.60
N VAL A 169 6.35 3.80 -17.44
CA VAL A 169 5.24 2.91 -17.08
C VAL A 169 5.68 1.47 -17.40
N TYR A 170 5.37 0.54 -16.51
CA TYR A 170 5.70 -0.87 -16.67
C TYR A 170 4.45 -1.74 -16.60
N ASP A 171 4.42 -2.77 -17.43
CA ASP A 171 3.44 -3.85 -17.33
C ASP A 171 3.84 -4.85 -16.22
N VAL A 172 2.86 -5.18 -15.37
CA VAL A 172 3.04 -6.06 -14.20
C VAL A 172 2.81 -7.52 -14.56
#